data_8ad007522f7da2273771058188911051
#
_entry.id   8ad007522f7da2273771058188911051
#
_cell.length_a   1.000
_cell.length_b   1.000
_cell.length_c   1.000
_cell.angle_alpha   90.00
_cell.angle_beta   90.00
_cell.angle_gamma   90.00
#
_symmetry.space_group_name_H-M   'P 1'
#
loop_
_entity.id
_entity.type
_entity.pdbx_description
1 polymer ?
#
loop_
_entity_poly.entity_id
_entity_poly.type
_entity_poly.pdbx_seq_one_letter_code
_entity_poly.pdbx_strand_id
1 'polypeptide(L)'
;MARLRDVLTGRGRAFVASGATLAAAGWGLGFPDISRVGVLLLVLPLVTGLIARRQRALLRVERHTSPPRVSVDERAIVTVVMTNAGTRRTPLLLAEERLNLALGDRPRFLLGQLAPGEVRQIEYAVRSHLRGRHPLGPLSVVLRDPFGLTNRFAEVGATGNIVVLPRIAPLIGGRPPGNGVGAEGEIPFMVALHGEDDQSIREYRDGDDLRRIHWPATARTGDLMVRQEDRPARRRAMILLDPRVSAHQGHGATSSFEWAVSAAASIVTHLAGLGYATHLICSETVHDGQAA
;
A
#
# COMPACT_ATOMS: atom_id res chain seq x y z
N MET A 1 24.75 -0.28 11.93
CA MET A 1 25.52 -0.01 13.16
C MET A 1 25.20 1.41 13.63
N ALA A 2 24.44 1.60 14.71
CA ALA A 2 24.22 2.91 15.31
C ALA A 2 25.56 3.44 15.79
N ARG A 3 25.94 4.64 15.36
CA ARG A 3 27.20 5.25 15.80
C ARG A 3 27.12 5.51 17.30
N LEU A 4 28.20 5.33 18.03
CA LEU A 4 28.28 5.62 19.48
C LEU A 4 27.75 7.02 19.83
N ARG A 5 27.80 7.96 18.88
CA ARG A 5 27.25 9.32 19.00
C ARG A 5 25.73 9.36 19.16
N ASP A 6 25.01 8.35 18.66
CA ASP A 6 23.54 8.31 18.72
C ASP A 6 23.04 7.67 20.02
N VAL A 7 23.91 6.96 20.72
CA VAL A 7 23.57 6.28 21.99
C VAL A 7 23.65 7.25 23.18
N LEU A 8 24.63 8.17 23.18
CA LEU A 8 24.79 9.16 24.25
C LEU A 8 24.07 10.47 23.88
N THR A 9 23.21 10.93 24.77
CA THR A 9 22.57 12.25 24.64
C THR A 9 23.60 13.38 24.80
N GLY A 10 23.22 14.62 24.49
CA GLY A 10 24.05 15.78 24.78
C GLY A 10 24.46 15.86 26.26
N ARG A 11 23.51 15.55 27.18
CA ARG A 11 23.77 15.46 28.62
C ARG A 11 24.74 14.34 28.95
N GLY A 12 24.56 13.14 28.37
CA GLY A 12 25.47 12.03 28.58
C GLY A 12 26.90 12.34 28.15
N ARG A 13 27.07 13.04 27.03
CA ARG A 13 28.40 13.50 26.58
C ARG A 13 29.01 14.53 27.51
N ALA A 14 28.23 15.47 28.04
CA ALA A 14 28.68 16.43 29.01
C ALA A 14 29.14 15.75 30.32
N PHE A 15 28.38 14.73 30.80
CA PHE A 15 28.76 13.94 31.98
C PHE A 15 30.08 13.19 31.74
N VAL A 16 30.28 12.58 30.59
CA VAL A 16 31.54 11.89 30.25
C VAL A 16 32.68 12.89 30.18
N ALA A 17 32.50 14.04 29.51
CA ALA A 17 33.56 15.04 29.38
C ALA A 17 33.95 15.64 30.74
N SER A 18 32.97 16.11 31.52
CA SER A 18 33.24 16.69 32.84
C SER A 18 33.81 15.65 33.82
N GLY A 19 33.31 14.42 33.76
CA GLY A 19 33.85 13.32 34.56
C GLY A 19 35.30 13.01 34.24
N ALA A 20 35.68 12.96 32.97
CA ALA A 20 37.04 12.74 32.54
C ALA A 20 37.97 13.89 33.01
N THR A 21 37.52 15.14 32.84
CA THR A 21 38.31 16.33 33.28
C THR A 21 38.49 16.33 34.78
N LEU A 22 37.43 16.08 35.58
CA LEU A 22 37.54 16.05 37.05
C LEU A 22 38.38 14.89 37.54
N ALA A 23 38.28 13.71 36.95
CA ALA A 23 39.09 12.56 37.32
C ALA A 23 40.59 12.84 37.06
N ALA A 24 40.93 13.40 35.87
CA ALA A 24 42.30 13.74 35.52
C ALA A 24 42.87 14.87 36.40
N ALA A 25 42.09 15.95 36.60
CA ALA A 25 42.46 17.06 37.45
C ALA A 25 42.69 16.64 38.90
N GLY A 26 41.76 15.86 39.50
CA GLY A 26 41.87 15.40 40.86
C GLY A 26 43.06 14.47 41.06
N TRP A 27 43.38 13.61 40.07
CA TRP A 27 44.58 12.76 40.11
C TRP A 27 45.85 13.59 39.98
N GLY A 28 45.94 14.55 39.05
CA GLY A 28 47.09 15.38 38.82
C GLY A 28 47.38 16.39 39.96
N LEU A 29 46.35 16.88 40.66
CA LEU A 29 46.46 17.83 41.76
C LEU A 29 46.52 17.15 43.15
N GLY A 30 46.43 15.82 43.23
CA GLY A 30 46.50 15.09 44.49
C GLY A 30 45.20 15.18 45.33
N PHE A 31 44.06 15.57 44.74
CA PHE A 31 42.75 15.63 45.42
C PHE A 31 41.93 14.39 45.17
N PRO A 32 41.93 13.35 46.03
CA PRO A 32 41.25 12.08 45.76
C PRO A 32 39.71 12.24 45.69
N ASP A 33 39.14 13.17 46.39
CA ASP A 33 37.69 13.39 46.41
C ASP A 33 37.18 13.93 45.09
N ILE A 34 37.95 14.79 44.41
CA ILE A 34 37.64 15.30 43.09
C ILE A 34 37.71 14.15 42.07
N SER A 35 38.71 13.28 42.17
CA SER A 35 38.84 12.10 41.32
C SER A 35 37.66 11.13 41.49
N ARG A 36 37.17 10.91 42.70
CA ARG A 36 36.00 10.07 43.00
C ARG A 36 34.73 10.62 42.33
N VAL A 37 34.51 11.92 42.44
CA VAL A 37 33.37 12.58 41.74
C VAL A 37 33.51 12.44 40.24
N GLY A 38 34.71 12.62 39.67
CA GLY A 38 34.97 12.43 38.25
C GLY A 38 34.64 10.99 37.80
N VAL A 39 35.09 9.98 38.56
CA VAL A 39 34.79 8.58 38.25
C VAL A 39 33.29 8.30 38.36
N LEU A 40 32.57 8.83 39.36
CA LEU A 40 31.12 8.68 39.48
C LEU A 40 30.39 9.21 38.26
N LEU A 41 30.79 10.39 37.75
CA LEU A 41 30.20 11.00 36.55
C LEU A 41 30.49 10.18 35.27
N LEU A 42 31.61 9.44 35.20
CA LEU A 42 31.93 8.53 34.12
C LEU A 42 31.13 7.22 34.19
N VAL A 43 30.99 6.68 35.39
CA VAL A 43 30.32 5.40 35.62
C VAL A 43 28.81 5.50 35.42
N LEU A 44 28.22 6.64 35.76
CA LEU A 44 26.77 6.84 35.66
C LEU A 44 26.20 6.62 34.26
N PRO A 45 26.73 7.24 33.18
CA PRO A 45 26.28 6.95 31.82
C PRO A 45 26.49 5.49 31.39
N LEU A 46 27.55 4.87 31.86
CA LEU A 46 27.83 3.45 31.58
C LEU A 46 26.77 2.54 32.20
N VAL A 47 26.47 2.74 33.48
CA VAL A 47 25.47 1.96 34.21
C VAL A 47 24.09 2.17 33.65
N THR A 48 23.70 3.43 33.36
CA THR A 48 22.39 3.74 32.75
C THR A 48 22.26 3.15 31.37
N GLY A 49 23.32 3.17 30.55
CA GLY A 49 23.35 2.52 29.25
C GLY A 49 23.23 1.00 29.35
N LEU A 50 23.83 0.39 30.36
CA LEU A 50 23.71 -1.06 30.60
C LEU A 50 22.29 -1.44 31.04
N ILE A 51 21.68 -0.65 31.91
CA ILE A 51 20.28 -0.82 32.32
C ILE A 51 19.34 -0.64 31.11
N ALA A 52 19.56 0.38 30.32
CA ALA A 52 18.75 0.63 29.10
C ALA A 52 18.86 -0.52 28.09
N ARG A 53 20.03 -1.19 27.99
CA ARG A 53 20.21 -2.38 27.15
C ARG A 53 19.36 -3.58 27.63
N ARG A 54 19.10 -3.70 28.90
CA ARG A 54 18.27 -4.77 29.48
C ARG A 54 16.78 -4.48 29.35
N GLN A 55 16.39 -3.22 29.20
CA GLN A 55 15.00 -2.84 28.98
C GLN A 55 14.62 -3.15 27.52
N ARG A 56 13.72 -4.11 27.32
CA ARG A 56 13.13 -4.43 26.02
C ARG A 56 11.66 -4.03 26.05
N ALA A 57 11.28 -3.10 25.24
CA ALA A 57 9.86 -2.85 24.99
C ALA A 57 9.36 -3.95 24.04
N LEU A 58 8.66 -4.94 24.58
CA LEU A 58 7.99 -5.97 23.78
C LEU A 58 6.64 -5.40 23.34
N LEU A 59 6.64 -4.61 22.26
CA LEU A 59 5.45 -4.04 21.68
C LEU A 59 5.03 -4.88 20.48
N ARG A 60 3.78 -5.32 20.46
CA ARG A 60 3.11 -5.80 19.26
C ARG A 60 2.48 -4.60 18.58
N VAL A 61 2.74 -4.42 17.29
CA VAL A 61 2.25 -3.28 16.51
C VAL A 61 1.49 -3.81 15.31
N GLU A 62 0.23 -3.46 15.21
CA GLU A 62 -0.66 -3.77 14.10
C GLU A 62 -1.08 -2.48 13.41
N ARG A 63 -1.30 -2.53 12.09
CA ARG A 63 -1.68 -1.37 11.29
C ARG A 63 -2.90 -1.67 10.47
N HIS A 64 -3.86 -0.75 10.55
CA HIS A 64 -5.07 -0.79 9.74
C HIS A 64 -5.16 0.50 8.94
N THR A 65 -5.45 0.37 7.65
CA THR A 65 -5.65 1.53 6.76
C THR A 65 -7.10 1.63 6.36
N SER A 66 -7.68 2.80 6.50
CA SER A 66 -9.07 3.06 6.11
C SER A 66 -9.15 4.31 5.22
N PRO A 67 -9.58 4.14 3.96
CA PRO A 67 -9.80 2.88 3.25
C PRO A 67 -8.47 2.17 2.91
N PRO A 68 -8.48 0.84 2.60
CA PRO A 68 -7.25 0.09 2.31
C PRO A 68 -6.63 0.45 0.94
N ARG A 69 -7.42 1.04 0.07
CA ARG A 69 -7.03 1.56 -1.24
C ARG A 69 -7.58 2.96 -1.40
N VAL A 70 -6.76 3.89 -1.84
CA VAL A 70 -7.12 5.30 -2.07
C VAL A 70 -6.65 5.73 -3.44
N SER A 71 -7.29 6.71 -4.03
CA SER A 71 -6.79 7.36 -5.24
C SER A 71 -5.68 8.35 -4.91
N VAL A 72 -4.89 8.69 -5.93
CA VAL A 72 -3.90 9.78 -5.82
C VAL A 72 -4.59 11.03 -5.26
N ASP A 73 -3.93 11.72 -4.35
CA ASP A 73 -4.38 12.92 -3.65
C ASP A 73 -5.53 12.74 -2.65
N GLU A 74 -6.06 11.55 -2.48
CA GLU A 74 -7.01 11.25 -1.42
C GLU A 74 -6.32 10.97 -0.10
N ARG A 75 -7.03 11.24 0.98
CA ARG A 75 -6.55 10.95 2.35
C ARG A 75 -6.95 9.55 2.75
N ALA A 76 -6.01 8.82 3.34
CA ALA A 76 -6.28 7.63 4.11
C ALA A 76 -5.91 7.85 5.57
N ILE A 77 -6.65 7.22 6.47
CA ILE A 77 -6.33 7.20 7.88
C ILE A 77 -5.61 5.88 8.18
N VAL A 78 -4.44 5.99 8.78
CA VAL A 78 -3.68 4.84 9.27
C VAL A 78 -3.86 4.78 10.78
N THR A 79 -4.42 3.68 11.26
CA THR A 79 -4.58 3.37 12.66
C THR A 79 -3.49 2.41 13.09
N VAL A 80 -2.65 2.84 14.01
CA VAL A 80 -1.60 2.01 14.62
C VAL A 80 -2.06 1.55 15.99
N VAL A 81 -2.23 0.25 16.13
CA VAL A 81 -2.62 -0.40 17.39
C VAL A 81 -1.36 -0.99 18.01
N MET A 82 -1.02 -0.53 19.20
CA MET A 82 0.16 -0.94 19.94
C MET A 82 -0.26 -1.65 21.22
N THR A 83 0.23 -2.87 21.42
CA THR A 83 -0.04 -3.67 22.63
C THR A 83 1.27 -3.96 23.35
N ASN A 84 1.32 -3.72 24.65
CA ASN A 84 2.45 -4.18 25.45
C ASN A 84 2.35 -5.69 25.66
N ALA A 85 3.12 -6.44 24.90
CA ALA A 85 3.21 -7.90 24.99
C ALA A 85 4.20 -8.38 26.11
N GLY A 86 4.81 -7.44 26.83
CA GLY A 86 5.73 -7.74 27.94
C GLY A 86 5.00 -7.92 29.26
N THR A 87 5.75 -8.39 30.27
CA THR A 87 5.26 -8.60 31.65
C THR A 87 5.44 -7.38 32.54
N ARG A 88 6.11 -6.33 32.06
CA ARG A 88 6.40 -5.10 32.81
C ARG A 88 5.83 -3.88 32.05
N ARG A 89 5.60 -2.81 32.80
CA ARG A 89 5.24 -1.53 32.18
C ARG A 89 6.32 -1.07 31.21
N THR A 90 5.93 -0.53 30.06
CA THR A 90 6.88 0.11 29.17
C THR A 90 7.40 1.40 29.77
N PRO A 91 8.64 1.82 29.49
CA PRO A 91 9.07 3.18 29.76
C PRO A 91 8.32 4.17 28.87
N LEU A 92 8.53 5.48 29.12
CA LEU A 92 8.12 6.52 28.19
C LEU A 92 8.89 6.35 26.88
N LEU A 93 8.17 6.23 25.77
CA LEU A 93 8.73 5.99 24.44
C LEU A 93 8.41 7.17 23.51
N LEU A 94 9.41 7.62 22.80
CA LEU A 94 9.18 8.43 21.60
C LEU A 94 9.14 7.49 20.41
N ALA A 95 8.00 7.42 19.72
CA ALA A 95 7.81 6.61 18.54
C ALA A 95 7.74 7.50 17.29
N GLU A 96 8.42 7.08 16.23
CA GLU A 96 8.39 7.69 14.91
C GLU A 96 8.01 6.62 13.89
N GLU A 97 6.95 6.84 13.14
CA GLU A 97 6.55 5.95 12.06
C GLU A 97 7.43 6.20 10.84
N ARG A 98 8.03 5.13 10.31
CA ARG A 98 8.84 5.23 9.11
C ARG A 98 7.93 5.19 7.88
N LEU A 99 7.77 6.33 7.23
CA LEU A 99 7.00 6.48 6.01
C LEU A 99 7.90 6.78 4.81
N ASN A 100 7.43 6.38 3.62
CA ASN A 100 7.99 6.89 2.38
C ASN A 100 7.67 8.39 2.27
N LEU A 101 8.60 9.19 1.78
CA LEU A 101 8.42 10.63 1.54
C LEU A 101 7.21 10.94 0.64
N ALA A 102 6.84 10.01 -0.23
CA ALA A 102 5.65 10.13 -1.08
C ALA A 102 4.32 10.17 -0.28
N LEU A 103 4.30 9.68 0.96
CA LEU A 103 3.11 9.67 1.82
C LEU A 103 3.02 10.89 2.75
N GLY A 104 4.03 11.74 2.77
CA GLY A 104 4.13 12.91 3.64
C GLY A 104 5.17 12.76 4.74
N ASP A 105 5.05 13.61 5.76
CA ASP A 105 5.97 13.65 6.88
C ASP A 105 5.84 12.43 7.78
N ARG A 106 6.94 12.09 8.47
CA ARG A 106 6.99 10.99 9.44
C ARG A 106 6.30 11.42 10.74
N PRO A 107 5.16 10.84 11.10
CA PRO A 107 4.47 11.19 12.33
C PRO A 107 5.26 10.70 13.55
N ARG A 108 5.31 11.56 14.58
CA ARG A 108 5.98 11.29 15.85
C ARG A 108 4.97 11.30 16.97
N PHE A 109 5.07 10.31 17.84
CA PHE A 109 4.15 10.11 18.94
C PHE A 109 4.90 9.96 20.25
N LEU A 110 4.41 10.59 21.28
CA LEU A 110 4.86 10.33 22.63
C LEU A 110 3.95 9.25 23.25
N LEU A 111 4.52 8.06 23.45
CA LEU A 111 3.82 6.95 24.08
C LEU A 111 4.09 6.98 25.57
N GLY A 112 3.04 7.19 26.37
CA GLY A 112 3.09 7.02 27.82
C GLY A 112 3.45 5.58 28.20
N GLN A 113 3.63 5.36 29.50
CA GLN A 113 3.83 4.02 30.02
C GLN A 113 2.60 3.16 29.76
N LEU A 114 2.80 1.99 29.17
CA LEU A 114 1.75 0.99 28.94
C LEU A 114 1.90 -0.14 29.95
N ALA A 115 0.83 -0.46 30.67
CA ALA A 115 0.80 -1.65 31.53
C ALA A 115 0.87 -2.93 30.68
N PRO A 116 1.25 -4.08 31.26
CA PRO A 116 1.20 -5.37 30.56
C PRO A 116 -0.21 -5.63 29.99
N GLY A 117 -0.27 -5.96 28.69
CA GLY A 117 -1.52 -6.17 27.95
C GLY A 117 -2.28 -4.90 27.57
N GLU A 118 -1.84 -3.71 28.03
CA GLU A 118 -2.52 -2.46 27.65
C GLU A 118 -2.36 -2.18 26.16
N VAL A 119 -3.46 -1.75 25.56
CA VAL A 119 -3.56 -1.40 24.13
C VAL A 119 -3.65 0.13 23.99
N ARG A 120 -2.86 0.68 23.08
CA ARG A 120 -2.91 2.10 22.70
C ARG A 120 -3.11 2.20 21.22
N GLN A 121 -4.07 3.01 20.81
CA GLN A 121 -4.37 3.30 19.42
C GLN A 121 -3.98 4.73 19.09
N ILE A 122 -3.36 4.93 17.95
CA ILE A 122 -3.00 6.24 17.40
C ILE A 122 -3.40 6.27 15.94
N GLU A 123 -3.93 7.39 15.51
CA GLU A 123 -4.35 7.62 14.13
C GLU A 123 -3.55 8.76 13.52
N TYR A 124 -3.20 8.59 12.26
CA TYR A 124 -2.60 9.65 11.46
C TYR A 124 -3.07 9.55 10.01
N ALA A 125 -3.13 10.70 9.35
CA ALA A 125 -3.52 10.76 7.94
C ALA A 125 -2.29 10.68 7.05
N VAL A 126 -2.44 9.95 5.93
CA VAL A 126 -1.47 9.90 4.85
C VAL A 126 -2.12 10.33 3.54
N ARG A 127 -1.33 10.89 2.65
CA ARG A 127 -1.74 11.31 1.31
C ARG A 127 -0.56 11.15 0.37
N SER A 128 -0.78 10.64 -0.82
CA SER A 128 0.28 10.50 -1.82
C SER A 128 -0.12 11.12 -3.15
N HIS A 129 0.83 11.80 -3.78
CA HIS A 129 0.74 12.27 -5.15
C HIS A 129 1.22 11.22 -6.17
N LEU A 130 1.79 10.12 -5.68
CA LEU A 130 2.28 9.01 -6.49
C LEU A 130 1.44 7.77 -6.24
N ARG A 131 0.94 7.17 -7.32
CA ARG A 131 0.32 5.86 -7.22
C ARG A 131 1.35 4.79 -6.88
N GLY A 132 0.88 3.67 -6.41
CA GLY A 132 1.73 2.51 -6.13
C GLY A 132 1.47 1.89 -4.77
N ARG A 133 2.31 0.93 -4.42
CA ARG A 133 2.29 0.29 -3.12
C ARG A 133 3.35 0.94 -2.23
N HIS A 134 2.90 1.66 -1.22
CA HIS A 134 3.77 2.39 -0.30
C HIS A 134 3.88 1.64 1.04
N PRO A 135 5.10 1.35 1.51
CA PRO A 135 5.29 0.71 2.80
C PRO A 135 4.98 1.67 3.96
N LEU A 136 4.36 1.13 5.00
CA LEU A 136 4.08 1.76 6.28
C LEU A 136 4.88 1.06 7.37
N GLY A 137 5.67 1.82 8.13
CA GLY A 137 6.54 1.27 9.15
C GLY A 137 7.89 0.77 8.65
N PRO A 138 8.69 0.11 9.49
CA PRO A 138 8.41 -0.21 10.90
C PRO A 138 8.33 1.03 11.80
N LEU A 139 7.81 0.86 13.03
CA LEU A 139 7.79 1.90 14.05
C LEU A 139 9.17 1.99 14.70
N SER A 140 9.84 3.11 14.55
CA SER A 140 11.09 3.39 15.26
C SER A 140 10.78 3.95 16.66
N VAL A 141 11.20 3.28 17.70
CA VAL A 141 11.02 3.71 19.08
C VAL A 141 12.34 4.10 19.70
N VAL A 142 12.34 5.23 20.41
CA VAL A 142 13.46 5.71 21.17
C VAL A 142 13.16 5.51 22.66
N LEU A 143 13.92 4.64 23.28
CA LEU A 143 13.91 4.43 24.72
C LEU A 143 14.95 5.35 25.34
N ARG A 144 14.52 6.25 26.22
CA ARG A 144 15.41 7.10 26.99
C ARG A 144 15.55 6.54 28.39
N ASP A 145 16.77 6.55 28.91
CA ASP A 145 17.02 6.16 30.29
C ASP A 145 16.39 7.19 31.27
N PRO A 146 16.20 6.82 32.58
CA PRO A 146 15.57 7.70 33.56
C PRO A 146 16.31 9.03 33.78
N PHE A 147 17.62 9.06 33.54
CA PHE A 147 18.46 10.26 33.71
C PHE A 147 18.63 11.05 32.41
N GLY A 148 18.18 10.47 31.30
CA GLY A 148 18.26 11.09 29.97
C GLY A 148 19.70 11.19 29.43
N LEU A 149 20.60 10.32 29.87
CA LEU A 149 22.00 10.29 29.47
C LEU A 149 22.23 9.44 28.21
N THR A 150 21.39 8.42 28.02
CA THR A 150 21.47 7.49 26.87
C THR A 150 20.14 7.36 26.15
N ASN A 151 20.22 7.14 24.84
CA ASN A 151 19.08 6.78 23.99
C ASN A 151 19.31 5.37 23.41
N ARG A 152 18.27 4.60 23.33
CA ARG A 152 18.27 3.35 22.60
C ARG A 152 17.22 3.37 21.51
N PHE A 153 17.64 3.09 20.29
CA PHE A 153 16.76 2.98 19.14
C PHE A 153 16.39 1.51 18.94
N ALA A 154 15.12 1.25 18.69
CA ALA A 154 14.62 -0.07 18.33
C ALA A 154 13.56 0.09 17.25
N GLU A 155 13.52 -0.85 16.32
CA GLU A 155 12.44 -0.95 15.34
C GLU A 155 11.46 -2.02 15.81
N VAL A 156 10.16 -1.71 15.78
CA VAL A 156 9.11 -2.55 16.32
C VAL A 156 7.98 -2.70 15.31
N GLY A 157 7.42 -3.90 15.24
CA GLY A 157 6.30 -4.24 14.37
C GLY A 157 6.71 -4.54 12.92
N ALA A 158 5.85 -5.27 12.24
CA ALA A 158 6.01 -5.57 10.82
C ALA A 158 5.70 -4.35 9.95
N THR A 159 6.15 -4.37 8.71
CA THR A 159 5.80 -3.37 7.68
C THR A 159 4.41 -3.66 7.14
N GLY A 160 3.52 -2.67 7.14
CA GLY A 160 2.27 -2.68 6.40
C GLY A 160 2.44 -2.06 5.02
N ASN A 161 1.37 -2.06 4.24
CA ASN A 161 1.35 -1.37 2.94
C ASN A 161 0.02 -0.65 2.74
N ILE A 162 0.06 0.49 2.08
CA ILE A 162 -1.11 1.15 1.51
C ILE A 162 -1.00 1.14 -0.01
N VAL A 163 -2.12 0.92 -0.69
CA VAL A 163 -2.19 0.94 -2.15
C VAL A 163 -2.83 2.25 -2.59
N VAL A 164 -2.07 3.04 -3.35
CA VAL A 164 -2.54 4.27 -3.98
C VAL A 164 -2.83 3.98 -5.44
N LEU A 165 -4.09 4.11 -5.83
CA LEU A 165 -4.60 3.87 -7.17
C LEU A 165 -4.36 5.11 -8.06
N PRO A 166 -4.28 4.94 -9.38
CA PRO A 166 -4.21 6.07 -10.29
C PRO A 166 -5.49 6.93 -10.18
N ARG A 167 -5.39 8.19 -10.59
CA ARG A 167 -6.55 9.08 -10.69
C ARG A 167 -7.48 8.56 -11.77
N ILE A 168 -8.76 8.39 -11.44
CA ILE A 168 -9.81 8.04 -12.39
C ILE A 168 -10.64 9.28 -12.63
N ALA A 169 -10.64 9.77 -13.88
CA ALA A 169 -11.50 10.87 -14.31
C ALA A 169 -12.79 10.31 -14.93
N PRO A 170 -13.95 10.89 -14.62
CA PRO A 170 -15.18 10.52 -15.30
C PRO A 170 -15.07 10.90 -16.77
N LEU A 171 -15.28 9.93 -17.66
CA LEU A 171 -15.30 10.17 -19.09
C LEU A 171 -16.73 10.48 -19.52
N ILE A 172 -16.90 11.60 -20.22
CA ILE A 172 -18.15 12.00 -20.83
C ILE A 172 -18.10 11.57 -22.29
N GLY A 173 -18.93 10.63 -22.68
CA GLY A 173 -18.98 10.17 -24.07
C GLY A 173 -19.88 8.95 -24.25
N GLY A 174 -20.37 8.77 -25.46
CA GLY A 174 -21.15 7.63 -25.85
C GLY A 174 -20.30 6.36 -25.99
N ARG A 175 -20.96 5.28 -26.39
CA ARG A 175 -20.30 4.02 -26.73
C ARG A 175 -19.26 4.25 -27.82
N PRO A 176 -18.08 3.64 -27.74
CA PRO A 176 -17.14 3.62 -28.84
C PRO A 176 -17.86 3.03 -30.08
N PRO A 177 -17.63 3.59 -31.28
CA PRO A 177 -18.16 2.99 -32.49
C PRO A 177 -17.65 1.54 -32.55
N GLY A 178 -18.58 0.60 -32.64
CA GLY A 178 -18.24 -0.82 -32.79
C GLY A 178 -17.71 -1.03 -34.21
N ASN A 179 -16.42 -1.15 -34.41
CA ASN A 179 -15.85 -1.70 -35.63
C ASN A 179 -16.10 -3.22 -35.62
N GLY A 180 -17.33 -3.61 -35.88
CA GLY A 180 -17.64 -4.97 -36.29
C GLY A 180 -17.06 -5.15 -37.69
N VAL A 181 -15.95 -5.88 -37.78
CA VAL A 181 -15.54 -6.45 -39.06
C VAL A 181 -16.62 -7.46 -39.46
N GLY A 182 -17.48 -7.09 -40.41
CA GLY A 182 -18.51 -7.93 -40.96
C GLY A 182 -19.90 -7.70 -40.40
N ALA A 183 -20.46 -6.60 -40.72
CA ALA A 183 -21.85 -6.40 -41.14
C ALA A 183 -22.06 -4.92 -41.39
N GLU A 184 -22.29 -4.55 -42.61
CA GLU A 184 -23.13 -3.44 -42.97
C GLU A 184 -24.48 -3.68 -42.31
N GLY A 185 -24.73 -2.99 -41.22
CA GLY A 185 -25.98 -3.07 -40.49
C GLY A 185 -25.82 -2.48 -39.12
N GLU A 186 -26.47 -1.36 -38.86
CA GLU A 186 -26.85 -0.94 -37.53
C GLU A 186 -27.36 -2.18 -36.80
N ILE A 187 -26.61 -2.64 -35.78
CA ILE A 187 -27.17 -3.62 -34.85
C ILE A 187 -28.31 -2.89 -34.16
N PRO A 188 -29.56 -3.27 -34.41
CA PRO A 188 -30.70 -2.54 -33.88
C PRO A 188 -30.59 -2.52 -32.35
N PHE A 189 -30.78 -1.35 -31.77
CA PHE A 189 -30.87 -1.11 -30.34
C PHE A 189 -31.92 -1.99 -29.65
N MET A 190 -32.70 -2.72 -30.43
CA MET A 190 -33.83 -3.57 -30.00
C MET A 190 -33.43 -4.93 -29.42
N VAL A 191 -32.19 -5.42 -29.62
CA VAL A 191 -31.78 -6.74 -29.10
C VAL A 191 -31.46 -6.71 -27.60
N ALA A 192 -31.37 -5.54 -27.01
CA ALA A 192 -31.05 -5.42 -25.55
C ALA A 192 -32.29 -5.28 -24.64
N LEU A 193 -33.50 -5.21 -25.21
CA LEU A 193 -34.74 -5.00 -24.44
C LEU A 193 -35.68 -6.21 -24.35
N HIS A 194 -35.37 -7.31 -25.05
CA HIS A 194 -36.16 -8.52 -24.96
C HIS A 194 -35.40 -9.55 -24.11
N GLY A 195 -36.07 -9.96 -23.07
CA GLY A 195 -35.57 -10.92 -22.08
C GLY A 195 -35.36 -12.31 -22.69
N GLU A 196 -34.63 -13.05 -21.96
CA GLU A 196 -34.23 -14.45 -21.84
C GLU A 196 -34.73 -15.51 -22.85
N ASP A 197 -35.57 -15.22 -23.85
CA ASP A 197 -36.20 -16.22 -24.71
C ASP A 197 -36.14 -16.00 -26.21
N ASP A 198 -35.32 -15.09 -26.76
CA ASP A 198 -35.13 -14.98 -28.22
C ASP A 198 -34.19 -16.09 -28.72
N GLN A 199 -34.75 -17.27 -28.80
CA GLN A 199 -34.18 -18.38 -29.56
C GLN A 199 -34.38 -18.09 -31.06
N SER A 200 -33.34 -17.66 -31.76
CA SER A 200 -33.43 -17.56 -33.20
C SER A 200 -33.56 -18.94 -33.84
N ILE A 201 -34.53 -19.12 -34.74
CA ILE A 201 -34.76 -20.38 -35.43
C ILE A 201 -34.23 -20.20 -36.85
N ARG A 202 -33.31 -21.09 -37.28
CA ARG A 202 -32.77 -21.11 -38.66
C ARG A 202 -32.97 -22.46 -39.33
N GLU A 203 -32.83 -22.51 -40.62
CA GLU A 203 -32.80 -23.79 -41.34
C GLU A 203 -31.64 -24.67 -40.92
N TYR A 204 -31.91 -25.96 -40.89
CA TYR A 204 -30.93 -27.01 -40.61
C TYR A 204 -29.80 -27.01 -41.66
N ARG A 205 -28.58 -27.17 -41.22
CA ARG A 205 -27.40 -27.40 -42.07
C ARG A 205 -26.76 -28.72 -41.71
N ASP A 206 -26.20 -29.40 -42.70
CA ASP A 206 -25.45 -30.64 -42.46
C ASP A 206 -24.36 -30.46 -41.41
N GLY A 207 -24.46 -31.25 -40.32
CA GLY A 207 -23.58 -31.17 -39.16
C GLY A 207 -24.21 -30.54 -37.92
N ASP A 208 -25.43 -29.99 -38.01
CA ASP A 208 -26.14 -29.49 -36.82
C ASP A 208 -26.66 -30.68 -35.97
N ASP A 209 -26.67 -30.47 -34.64
CA ASP A 209 -27.18 -31.47 -33.71
C ASP A 209 -28.72 -31.64 -33.84
N LEU A 210 -29.13 -32.83 -34.24
CA LEU A 210 -30.53 -33.19 -34.41
C LEU A 210 -31.38 -33.05 -33.13
N ARG A 211 -30.75 -33.00 -31.96
CA ARG A 211 -31.42 -32.76 -30.68
C ARG A 211 -31.95 -31.33 -30.54
N ARG A 212 -31.43 -30.42 -31.37
CA ARG A 212 -31.78 -28.98 -31.35
C ARG A 212 -32.86 -28.64 -32.37
N ILE A 213 -33.49 -29.61 -33.05
CA ILE A 213 -34.58 -29.39 -33.99
C ILE A 213 -35.76 -28.76 -33.25
N HIS A 214 -36.28 -27.66 -33.81
CA HIS A 214 -37.47 -27.01 -33.34
C HIS A 214 -38.69 -27.57 -34.08
N TRP A 215 -39.23 -28.67 -33.61
CA TRP A 215 -40.32 -29.41 -34.26
C TRP A 215 -41.56 -28.56 -34.61
N PRO A 216 -42.02 -27.59 -33.77
CA PRO A 216 -43.14 -26.74 -34.14
C PRO A 216 -42.88 -25.83 -35.33
N ALA A 217 -41.65 -25.33 -35.51
CA ALA A 217 -41.30 -24.52 -36.68
C ALA A 217 -41.17 -25.43 -37.92
N THR A 218 -40.49 -26.57 -37.80
CA THR A 218 -40.36 -27.56 -38.85
C THR A 218 -41.74 -28.01 -39.41
N ALA A 219 -42.73 -28.23 -38.52
CA ALA A 219 -44.09 -28.62 -38.94
C ALA A 219 -44.84 -27.50 -39.69
N ARG A 220 -44.43 -26.22 -39.51
CA ARG A 220 -45.09 -25.09 -40.21
C ARG A 220 -44.43 -24.77 -41.56
N THR A 221 -43.10 -24.89 -41.63
CA THR A 221 -42.34 -24.55 -42.83
C THR A 221 -42.17 -25.72 -43.80
N GLY A 222 -42.22 -26.96 -43.28
CA GLY A 222 -41.92 -28.16 -44.05
C GLY A 222 -40.42 -28.49 -44.10
N ASP A 223 -39.55 -27.58 -43.71
CA ASP A 223 -38.11 -27.73 -43.70
C ASP A 223 -37.60 -27.90 -42.28
N LEU A 224 -36.49 -28.63 -42.12
CA LEU A 224 -35.89 -28.84 -40.79
C LEU A 224 -35.38 -27.53 -40.21
N MET A 225 -35.90 -27.12 -39.06
CA MET A 225 -35.53 -25.89 -38.38
C MET A 225 -34.80 -26.22 -37.06
N VAL A 226 -33.69 -25.53 -36.80
CA VAL A 226 -32.85 -25.73 -35.63
C VAL A 226 -32.87 -24.47 -34.74
N ARG A 227 -32.93 -24.69 -33.41
CA ARG A 227 -32.74 -23.64 -32.43
C ARG A 227 -31.28 -23.21 -32.42
N GLN A 228 -31.04 -21.95 -32.69
CA GLN A 228 -29.74 -21.32 -32.46
C GLN A 228 -29.77 -20.61 -31.11
N GLU A 229 -28.92 -21.02 -30.21
CA GLU A 229 -28.67 -20.26 -29.01
C GLU A 229 -27.73 -19.11 -29.37
N ASP A 230 -28.25 -17.94 -29.59
CA ASP A 230 -27.47 -16.73 -29.71
C ASP A 230 -26.89 -16.42 -28.34
N ARG A 231 -25.69 -16.90 -28.05
CA ARG A 231 -24.93 -16.44 -26.88
C ARG A 231 -24.69 -14.95 -27.08
N PRO A 232 -25.19 -14.07 -26.20
CA PRO A 232 -24.96 -12.65 -26.34
C PRO A 232 -23.44 -12.43 -26.40
N ALA A 233 -22.97 -11.93 -27.54
CA ALA A 233 -21.56 -11.65 -27.73
C ALA A 233 -21.15 -10.58 -26.74
N ARG A 234 -20.48 -10.96 -25.65
CA ARG A 234 -19.94 -9.99 -24.69
C ARG A 234 -19.04 -9.04 -25.44
N ARG A 235 -19.37 -7.76 -25.41
CA ARG A 235 -18.52 -6.72 -25.99
C ARG A 235 -17.17 -6.75 -25.29
N ARG A 236 -16.10 -6.79 -26.06
CA ARG A 236 -14.74 -6.82 -25.52
C ARG A 236 -14.03 -5.54 -25.93
N ALA A 237 -13.25 -4.99 -25.05
CA ALA A 237 -12.37 -3.86 -25.32
C ALA A 237 -10.96 -4.21 -24.84
N MET A 238 -9.98 -3.91 -25.67
CA MET A 238 -8.58 -4.13 -25.40
C MET A 238 -7.89 -2.78 -25.29
N ILE A 239 -7.22 -2.52 -24.18
CA ILE A 239 -6.47 -1.31 -23.91
C ILE A 239 -4.99 -1.68 -23.86
N LEU A 240 -4.20 -1.11 -24.77
CA LEU A 240 -2.76 -1.30 -24.82
C LEU A 240 -2.08 -0.12 -24.09
N LEU A 241 -1.28 -0.42 -23.08
CA LEU A 241 -0.44 0.55 -22.38
C LEU A 241 1.02 0.25 -22.68
N ASP A 242 1.74 1.20 -23.26
CA ASP A 242 3.17 1.10 -23.49
C ASP A 242 3.94 1.55 -22.23
N PRO A 243 4.62 0.66 -21.50
CA PRO A 243 5.38 1.02 -20.30
C PRO A 243 6.84 1.40 -20.59
N ARG A 244 7.29 1.43 -21.85
CA ARG A 244 8.70 1.67 -22.20
C ARG A 244 9.12 3.08 -21.81
N VAL A 245 10.24 3.20 -21.12
CA VAL A 245 10.79 4.51 -20.68
C VAL A 245 11.02 5.45 -21.87
N SER A 246 11.42 4.92 -23.03
CA SER A 246 11.64 5.71 -24.25
C SER A 246 10.39 6.31 -24.87
N ALA A 247 9.21 5.79 -24.52
CA ALA A 247 7.93 6.28 -25.04
C ALA A 247 7.36 7.44 -24.19
N HIS A 248 7.98 7.73 -23.05
CA HIS A 248 7.46 8.69 -22.09
C HIS A 248 8.45 9.80 -21.77
N GLN A 249 7.92 10.96 -21.37
CA GLN A 249 8.67 12.14 -21.01
C GLN A 249 8.35 12.56 -19.56
N GLY A 250 9.27 13.27 -18.93
CA GLY A 250 9.15 13.74 -17.56
C GLY A 250 9.48 12.65 -16.55
N HIS A 251 9.40 13.01 -15.26
CA HIS A 251 9.72 12.12 -14.14
C HIS A 251 8.70 12.27 -13.01
N GLY A 252 8.52 11.21 -12.22
CA GLY A 252 7.62 11.22 -11.05
C GLY A 252 6.17 11.46 -11.43
N ALA A 253 5.43 12.18 -10.59
CA ALA A 253 3.99 12.38 -10.71
C ALA A 253 3.53 13.13 -11.96
N THR A 254 4.42 13.88 -12.60
CA THR A 254 4.14 14.70 -13.80
C THR A 254 4.58 14.03 -15.11
N SER A 255 5.05 12.79 -15.05
CA SER A 255 5.46 12.07 -16.26
C SER A 255 4.25 11.74 -17.16
N SER A 256 4.50 11.70 -18.47
CA SER A 256 3.46 11.28 -19.42
C SER A 256 3.00 9.85 -19.19
N PHE A 257 3.84 8.99 -18.57
CA PHE A 257 3.45 7.65 -18.17
C PHE A 257 2.37 7.65 -17.08
N GLU A 258 2.48 8.52 -16.08
CA GLU A 258 1.46 8.65 -15.03
C GLU A 258 0.12 9.12 -15.62
N TRP A 259 0.18 10.04 -16.59
CA TRP A 259 -1.01 10.45 -17.32
C TRP A 259 -1.62 9.28 -18.13
N ALA A 260 -0.79 8.53 -18.86
CA ALA A 260 -1.24 7.39 -19.66
C ALA A 260 -1.90 6.31 -18.80
N VAL A 261 -1.33 6.01 -17.61
CA VAL A 261 -1.94 5.05 -16.67
C VAL A 261 -3.27 5.56 -16.12
N SER A 262 -3.38 6.85 -15.81
CA SER A 262 -4.64 7.46 -15.36
C SER A 262 -5.70 7.44 -16.45
N ALA A 263 -5.30 7.71 -17.70
CA ALA A 263 -6.17 7.61 -18.86
C ALA A 263 -6.66 6.17 -19.09
N ALA A 264 -5.74 5.20 -19.06
CA ALA A 264 -6.09 3.77 -19.19
C ALA A 264 -7.05 3.32 -18.10
N ALA A 265 -6.80 3.68 -16.83
CA ALA A 265 -7.68 3.36 -15.71
C ALA A 265 -9.07 3.99 -15.88
N SER A 266 -9.14 5.24 -16.35
CA SER A 266 -10.40 5.93 -16.61
C SER A 266 -11.19 5.27 -17.74
N ILE A 267 -10.52 4.89 -18.83
CA ILE A 267 -11.12 4.19 -19.98
C ILE A 267 -11.64 2.81 -19.55
N VAL A 268 -10.82 2.03 -18.82
CA VAL A 268 -11.22 0.71 -18.30
C VAL A 268 -12.48 0.83 -17.45
N THR A 269 -12.48 1.77 -16.51
CA THR A 269 -13.63 1.97 -15.60
C THR A 269 -14.88 2.40 -16.36
N HIS A 270 -14.75 3.30 -17.32
CA HIS A 270 -15.86 3.76 -18.14
C HIS A 270 -16.44 2.63 -18.99
N LEU A 271 -15.60 1.88 -19.70
CA LEU A 271 -16.05 0.78 -20.56
C LEU A 271 -16.65 -0.37 -19.74
N ALA A 272 -16.09 -0.68 -18.56
CA ALA A 272 -16.66 -1.66 -17.66
C ALA A 272 -18.06 -1.24 -17.20
N GLY A 273 -18.26 0.05 -16.91
CA GLY A 273 -19.59 0.62 -16.61
C GLY A 273 -20.59 0.52 -17.75
N LEU A 274 -20.12 0.47 -19.00
CA LEU A 274 -20.93 0.26 -20.20
C LEU A 274 -21.16 -1.24 -20.55
N GLY A 275 -20.69 -2.16 -19.70
CA GLY A 275 -20.86 -3.61 -19.87
C GLY A 275 -19.84 -4.27 -20.81
N TYR A 276 -18.72 -3.62 -21.10
CA TYR A 276 -17.62 -4.23 -21.85
C TYR A 276 -16.76 -5.11 -20.95
N ALA A 277 -16.38 -6.29 -21.44
CA ALA A 277 -15.26 -7.05 -20.88
C ALA A 277 -13.96 -6.38 -21.31
N THR A 278 -13.24 -5.77 -20.37
CA THR A 278 -12.04 -4.98 -20.64
C THR A 278 -10.78 -5.79 -20.35
N HIS A 279 -9.81 -5.75 -21.26
CA HIS A 279 -8.49 -6.36 -21.09
C HIS A 279 -7.44 -5.27 -21.20
N LEU A 280 -6.60 -5.14 -20.16
CA LEU A 280 -5.44 -4.27 -20.18
C LEU A 280 -4.21 -5.09 -20.56
N ILE A 281 -3.52 -4.68 -21.61
CA ILE A 281 -2.31 -5.32 -22.11
C ILE A 281 -1.14 -4.37 -21.92
N CYS A 282 -0.07 -4.85 -21.32
CA CYS A 282 1.23 -4.22 -21.27
C CYS A 282 2.32 -5.27 -21.53
N SER A 283 3.59 -4.87 -21.68
CA SER A 283 4.68 -5.80 -21.97
C SER A 283 4.84 -6.93 -20.94
N GLU A 284 4.47 -6.70 -19.69
CA GLU A 284 4.53 -7.68 -18.60
C GLU A 284 3.40 -8.72 -18.69
N THR A 285 2.21 -8.33 -19.16
CA THR A 285 1.05 -9.25 -19.25
C THR A 285 1.20 -10.30 -20.37
N VAL A 286 2.10 -10.07 -21.31
CA VAL A 286 2.38 -11.06 -22.40
C VAL A 286 3.07 -12.31 -21.84
N HIS A 287 3.79 -12.19 -20.73
CA HIS A 287 4.49 -13.31 -20.09
C HIS A 287 3.57 -14.17 -19.20
N ASP A 288 2.58 -13.57 -18.56
CA ASP A 288 1.65 -14.29 -17.68
C ASP A 288 0.58 -15.10 -18.45
N GLY A 289 0.31 -14.74 -19.70
CA GLY A 289 -0.67 -15.43 -20.56
C GLY A 289 -0.25 -16.81 -21.08
N GLN A 290 1.01 -17.25 -20.84
CA GLN A 290 1.50 -18.57 -21.23
C GLN A 290 1.47 -19.61 -20.08
N ALA A 291 0.99 -19.22 -18.91
CA ALA A 291 0.93 -20.08 -17.71
C ALA A 291 -0.51 -20.48 -17.31
N ALA A 292 -1.45 -20.52 -18.26
CA ALA A 292 -2.81 -21.02 -18.05
C ALA A 292 -3.15 -22.14 -19.04
#